data_abb4a87dd08f035e1863c13ef0d7eb82
#
_entry.id   abb4a87dd08f035e1863c13ef0d7eb82
#
_cell.length_a   1.000
_cell.length_b   1.000
_cell.length_c   1.000
_cell.angle_alpha   90.00
_cell.angle_beta   90.00
_cell.angle_gamma   90.00
#
_symmetry.space_group_name_H-M   'P 1'
#
loop_
_entity.id
_entity.type
_entity.pdbx_description
1 polymer ?
#
loop_
_entity_poly.entity_id
_entity_poly.type
_entity_poly.pdbx_seq_one_letter_code
_entity_poly.pdbx_strand_id
1 'polypeptide(L)'
;MKKLQFLILIGILSFTISCGQQKRYVSYKIQEGETMRDVANRLDMKTKDLLRLNPDVGRKPNANTVIVIPNPKIKTNNSSSDSKKDYAVVEDVKPDETETTTNNEQENQNSENNDTDVFQTTVVKSYKTHEVKPGETVYRLTKLYNISKDELCKLNPEFPEIINNTLSIGQILKVKAIEETVTINKEEVLKQYLTHTVKSKETVFSLTRFYNITKKQLIELNPEYPDIIDNNLSIGQLLKIKPINEVKENEEFLFYQDSIQENATINLSFLLPFKTKEYDSLNNKKIFKDNRLANMVTDFYMGAEIAIDSLKQQGIIINSSVFDTGNRGENISQILENDELDTVDVVIGPFYYDKADKVAQKLSVPVIFPHYSSNQKNITSSKIVKVAPDKLSYANYLTSYLKDNYNGENIFIVGDGKSNSNVTISSILSSLKKHDSINAIHILKPKDGYIKRERFTNKMNDQKHNWVIITSEDKVAVADALNSMIGLPDEVSVQVFTTNKNSSYNNIDNNKLANINFTYVSNSFSDENSDDIKLFYKKFRRKNNALPSEYAIKGFDITYDILIRLASGNDLTKTFKQGTSLRIENKFDYNKKLFGSTSNKGLFIIKYNKDLSLSRLK
;
A
#
# COMPACT_ATOMS: atom_id res chain seq x y z
N MET A 1 17.27 -12.29 -68.81
CA MET A 1 16.53 -11.18 -68.14
C MET A 1 15.21 -11.63 -67.51
N LYS A 2 14.32 -12.37 -68.18
CA LYS A 2 13.03 -12.80 -67.58
C LYS A 2 13.15 -13.66 -66.30
N LYS A 3 14.17 -14.54 -66.18
CA LYS A 3 14.40 -15.35 -64.96
C LYS A 3 14.89 -14.53 -63.75
N LEU A 4 15.64 -13.45 -64.00
CA LEU A 4 16.13 -12.56 -62.94
C LEU A 4 15.00 -11.67 -62.39
N GLN A 5 14.10 -11.22 -63.27
CA GLN A 5 12.90 -10.46 -62.86
C GLN A 5 11.93 -11.31 -62.04
N PHE A 6 11.81 -12.60 -62.36
CA PHE A 6 10.97 -13.53 -61.59
C PHE A 6 11.54 -13.84 -60.20
N LEU A 7 12.88 -13.94 -60.09
CA LEU A 7 13.56 -14.07 -58.77
C LEU A 7 13.43 -12.82 -57.90
N ILE A 8 13.50 -11.63 -58.50
CA ILE A 8 13.27 -10.37 -57.77
C ILE A 8 11.81 -10.25 -57.33
N LEU A 9 10.85 -10.68 -58.15
CA LEU A 9 9.43 -10.69 -57.81
C LEU A 9 9.11 -11.64 -56.66
N ILE A 10 9.73 -12.84 -56.60
CA ILE A 10 9.60 -13.80 -55.50
C ILE A 10 10.28 -13.25 -54.22
N GLY A 11 11.42 -12.54 -54.35
CA GLY A 11 12.09 -11.88 -53.22
C GLY A 11 11.25 -10.76 -52.62
N ILE A 12 10.52 -10.00 -53.43
CA ILE A 12 9.62 -8.93 -52.94
C ILE A 12 8.36 -9.51 -52.30
N LEU A 13 7.80 -10.63 -52.79
CA LEU A 13 6.66 -11.28 -52.16
C LEU A 13 7.01 -11.95 -50.83
N SER A 14 8.27 -12.38 -50.62
CA SER A 14 8.68 -12.97 -49.35
C SER A 14 8.88 -11.93 -48.20
N PHE A 15 9.00 -10.63 -48.53
CA PHE A 15 9.08 -9.57 -47.51
C PHE A 15 7.71 -9.06 -47.01
N THR A 16 6.59 -9.49 -47.64
CA THR A 16 5.25 -9.06 -47.22
C THR A 16 4.56 -10.03 -46.24
N ILE A 17 5.22 -11.13 -45.88
CA ILE A 17 4.79 -11.97 -44.75
C ILE A 17 5.60 -11.54 -43.51
N SER A 18 5.54 -10.27 -43.17
CA SER A 18 5.84 -9.81 -41.84
C SER A 18 4.71 -10.33 -40.95
N CYS A 19 5.02 -11.36 -40.18
CA CYS A 19 4.17 -11.88 -39.15
C CYS A 19 3.90 -10.71 -38.18
N GLY A 20 2.78 -10.01 -38.37
CA GLY A 20 2.35 -8.96 -37.47
C GLY A 20 2.21 -9.58 -36.08
N GLN A 21 3.17 -9.34 -35.19
CA GLN A 21 3.00 -9.67 -33.78
C GLN A 21 1.69 -9.05 -33.32
N GLN A 22 0.67 -9.88 -33.08
CA GLN A 22 -0.59 -9.39 -32.52
C GLN A 22 -0.27 -8.64 -31.22
N LYS A 23 -0.55 -7.35 -31.19
CA LYS A 23 -0.34 -6.50 -30.01
C LYS A 23 -1.02 -7.18 -28.82
N ARG A 24 -0.28 -7.45 -27.77
CA ARG A 24 -0.77 -8.10 -26.52
C ARG A 24 -1.85 -7.26 -25.83
N TYR A 25 -1.82 -5.96 -26.03
CA TYR A 25 -2.75 -4.98 -25.50
C TYR A 25 -3.28 -4.09 -26.61
N VAL A 26 -4.54 -3.66 -26.44
CA VAL A 26 -5.24 -2.75 -27.37
C VAL A 26 -5.90 -1.61 -26.61
N SER A 27 -6.14 -0.50 -27.28
CA SER A 27 -6.87 0.62 -26.72
C SER A 27 -8.37 0.34 -26.72
N TYR A 28 -9.04 0.71 -25.63
CA TYR A 28 -10.49 0.61 -25.48
C TYR A 28 -11.05 1.94 -24.98
N LYS A 29 -12.16 2.38 -25.56
CA LYS A 29 -12.83 3.63 -25.21
C LYS A 29 -14.01 3.34 -24.28
N ILE A 30 -13.97 3.90 -23.07
CA ILE A 30 -15.03 3.75 -22.06
C ILE A 30 -16.33 4.32 -22.58
N GLN A 31 -17.41 3.57 -22.42
CA GLN A 31 -18.75 3.98 -22.78
C GLN A 31 -19.42 4.78 -21.66
N GLU A 32 -20.51 5.47 -21.97
CA GLU A 32 -21.24 6.26 -20.99
C GLU A 32 -21.82 5.36 -19.87
N GLY A 33 -21.52 5.70 -18.62
CA GLY A 33 -21.92 4.92 -17.44
C GLY A 33 -21.08 3.68 -17.15
N GLU A 34 -20.09 3.32 -18.01
CA GLU A 34 -19.27 2.14 -17.83
C GLU A 34 -18.15 2.40 -16.81
N THR A 35 -17.97 1.47 -15.88
CA THR A 35 -16.90 1.54 -14.86
C THR A 35 -15.75 0.61 -15.20
N MET A 36 -14.56 0.85 -14.61
CA MET A 36 -13.41 -0.07 -14.74
C MET A 36 -13.72 -1.49 -14.25
N ARG A 37 -14.70 -1.64 -13.36
CA ARG A 37 -15.18 -2.95 -12.89
C ARG A 37 -15.97 -3.67 -13.98
N ASP A 38 -16.82 -2.97 -14.71
CA ASP A 38 -17.62 -3.56 -15.78
C ASP A 38 -16.72 -4.04 -16.91
N VAL A 39 -15.73 -3.22 -17.29
CA VAL A 39 -14.72 -3.60 -18.28
C VAL A 39 -13.91 -4.81 -17.81
N ALA A 40 -13.45 -4.81 -16.55
CA ALA A 40 -12.67 -5.91 -15.99
C ALA A 40 -13.46 -7.23 -15.94
N ASN A 41 -14.72 -7.17 -15.53
CA ASN A 41 -15.61 -8.34 -15.52
C ASN A 41 -15.82 -8.91 -16.93
N ARG A 42 -15.98 -8.03 -17.94
CA ARG A 42 -16.15 -8.46 -19.34
C ARG A 42 -14.87 -9.12 -19.90
N LEU A 43 -13.69 -8.74 -19.38
CA LEU A 43 -12.40 -9.29 -19.80
C LEU A 43 -11.94 -10.48 -18.94
N ASP A 44 -12.80 -10.96 -18.04
CA ASP A 44 -12.49 -12.03 -17.07
C ASP A 44 -11.18 -11.77 -16.28
N MET A 45 -10.99 -10.52 -15.85
CA MET A 45 -9.84 -10.09 -15.08
C MET A 45 -10.24 -9.30 -13.82
N LYS A 46 -9.33 -9.18 -12.87
CA LYS A 46 -9.60 -8.39 -11.66
C LYS A 46 -9.55 -6.90 -11.99
N THR A 47 -10.48 -6.12 -11.44
CA THR A 47 -10.51 -4.66 -11.59
C THR A 47 -9.17 -4.02 -11.19
N LYS A 48 -8.51 -4.55 -10.15
CA LYS A 48 -7.18 -4.11 -9.71
C LYS A 48 -6.13 -4.24 -10.82
N ASP A 49 -6.17 -5.32 -11.60
CA ASP A 49 -5.20 -5.56 -12.67
C ASP A 49 -5.48 -4.65 -13.87
N LEU A 50 -6.75 -4.35 -14.15
CA LEU A 50 -7.11 -3.38 -15.18
C LEU A 50 -6.72 -1.94 -14.79
N LEU A 51 -6.89 -1.56 -13.52
CA LEU A 51 -6.41 -0.29 -12.98
C LEU A 51 -4.89 -0.18 -13.01
N ARG A 52 -4.18 -1.26 -12.71
CA ARG A 52 -2.71 -1.32 -12.85
C ARG A 52 -2.25 -1.12 -14.29
N LEU A 53 -3.03 -1.63 -15.25
CA LEU A 53 -2.77 -1.41 -16.66
C LEU A 53 -3.02 0.05 -17.08
N ASN A 54 -3.86 0.76 -16.33
CA ASN A 54 -4.28 2.14 -16.59
C ASN A 54 -4.12 3.00 -15.33
N PRO A 55 -2.90 3.31 -14.92
CA PRO A 55 -2.63 3.98 -13.65
C PRO A 55 -3.16 5.42 -13.58
N ASP A 56 -3.38 6.04 -14.74
CA ASP A 56 -3.89 7.42 -14.86
C ASP A 56 -5.43 7.48 -14.86
N VAL A 57 -6.12 6.33 -14.72
CA VAL A 57 -7.59 6.22 -14.83
C VAL A 57 -8.19 5.76 -13.51
N GLY A 58 -9.13 6.54 -12.97
CA GLY A 58 -9.87 6.17 -11.76
C GLY A 58 -10.88 5.03 -11.98
N ARG A 59 -11.49 4.55 -10.89
CA ARG A 59 -12.47 3.43 -10.93
C ARG A 59 -13.74 3.74 -11.72
N LYS A 60 -14.12 5.01 -11.82
CA LYS A 60 -15.26 5.52 -12.59
C LYS A 60 -14.75 6.57 -13.58
N PRO A 61 -14.20 6.15 -14.72
CA PRO A 61 -13.71 7.07 -15.73
C PRO A 61 -14.87 7.78 -16.42
N ASN A 62 -14.58 8.97 -16.97
CA ASN A 62 -15.55 9.66 -17.80
C ASN A 62 -15.78 8.91 -19.12
N ALA A 63 -16.95 9.06 -19.70
CA ALA A 63 -17.22 8.56 -21.05
C ALA A 63 -16.14 9.07 -22.04
N ASN A 64 -15.79 8.22 -22.98
CA ASN A 64 -14.75 8.47 -23.98
C ASN A 64 -13.28 8.44 -23.46
N THR A 65 -13.04 8.16 -22.18
CA THR A 65 -11.68 7.90 -21.69
C THR A 65 -11.10 6.68 -22.40
N VAL A 66 -9.90 6.81 -22.97
CA VAL A 66 -9.20 5.71 -23.65
C VAL A 66 -8.35 4.96 -22.62
N ILE A 67 -8.59 3.66 -22.48
CA ILE A 67 -7.85 2.77 -21.60
C ILE A 67 -7.16 1.67 -22.40
N VAL A 68 -6.13 1.07 -21.82
CA VAL A 68 -5.42 -0.08 -22.36
C VAL A 68 -6.01 -1.35 -21.76
N ILE A 69 -6.39 -2.30 -22.62
CA ILE A 69 -6.93 -3.59 -22.19
C ILE A 69 -6.13 -4.74 -22.84
N PRO A 70 -6.11 -5.95 -22.24
CA PRO A 70 -5.61 -7.14 -22.91
C PRO A 70 -6.35 -7.37 -24.24
N ASN A 71 -5.64 -7.73 -25.29
CA ASN A 71 -6.26 -7.94 -26.61
C ASN A 71 -7.21 -9.16 -26.59
N PRO A 72 -8.51 -8.97 -26.71
CA PRO A 72 -9.48 -10.07 -26.65
C PRO A 72 -9.40 -11.04 -27.82
N LYS A 73 -8.69 -10.68 -28.89
CA LYS A 73 -8.43 -11.57 -30.04
C LYS A 73 -7.32 -12.59 -29.77
N ILE A 74 -6.53 -12.41 -28.70
CA ILE A 74 -5.52 -13.39 -28.27
C ILE A 74 -6.20 -14.33 -27.28
N LYS A 75 -6.74 -15.45 -27.77
CA LYS A 75 -7.29 -16.51 -26.92
C LYS A 75 -6.15 -17.10 -26.06
N THR A 76 -6.11 -16.78 -24.78
CA THR A 76 -5.50 -17.67 -23.80
C THR A 76 -6.43 -18.87 -23.65
N ASN A 77 -5.98 -20.05 -24.04
CA ASN A 77 -6.73 -21.29 -23.84
C ASN A 77 -6.94 -21.53 -22.35
N ASN A 78 -8.07 -21.11 -21.83
CA ASN A 78 -8.71 -21.70 -20.65
C ASN A 78 -10.23 -21.58 -20.80
N SER A 79 -10.79 -22.72 -21.07
CA SER A 79 -12.18 -23.21 -20.94
C SER A 79 -13.35 -22.24 -20.74
N SER A 80 -14.26 -22.38 -21.69
CA SER A 80 -15.73 -22.46 -21.62
C SER A 80 -16.56 -21.18 -21.57
N SER A 81 -17.40 -21.15 -22.57
CA SER A 81 -18.74 -20.61 -22.78
C SER A 81 -18.89 -19.22 -23.39
N ASP A 82 -19.58 -19.33 -24.53
CA ASP A 82 -20.05 -18.31 -25.46
C ASP A 82 -20.65 -17.06 -24.82
N SER A 83 -20.16 -15.91 -25.28
CA SER A 83 -21.00 -14.80 -25.73
C SER A 83 -20.16 -13.84 -26.58
N LYS A 84 -20.38 -13.91 -27.90
CA LYS A 84 -19.86 -12.89 -28.84
C LYS A 84 -20.57 -11.57 -28.58
N LYS A 85 -19.85 -10.56 -28.12
CA LYS A 85 -20.23 -9.15 -28.28
C LYS A 85 -19.08 -8.44 -28.98
N ASP A 86 -19.40 -7.76 -30.08
CA ASP A 86 -18.46 -6.98 -30.88
C ASP A 86 -17.88 -5.82 -30.07
N TYR A 87 -16.56 -5.71 -30.09
CA TYR A 87 -15.84 -4.61 -29.47
C TYR A 87 -15.45 -3.59 -30.54
N ALA A 88 -15.75 -2.32 -30.33
CA ALA A 88 -15.24 -1.25 -31.15
C ALA A 88 -13.75 -1.02 -30.84
N VAL A 89 -12.88 -1.46 -31.74
CA VAL A 89 -11.43 -1.23 -31.68
C VAL A 89 -11.15 0.06 -32.45
N VAL A 90 -10.53 1.03 -31.80
CA VAL A 90 -10.06 2.26 -32.44
C VAL A 90 -8.63 2.03 -32.91
N GLU A 91 -8.37 2.19 -34.22
CA GLU A 91 -7.03 2.17 -34.79
C GLU A 91 -6.21 3.40 -34.38
N ASP A 92 -4.90 3.19 -34.26
CA ASP A 92 -3.90 4.10 -33.71
C ASP A 92 -4.03 5.58 -34.13
N VAL A 93 -4.23 6.48 -33.17
CA VAL A 93 -3.93 7.91 -33.34
C VAL A 93 -2.54 8.15 -32.77
N LYS A 94 -1.60 8.56 -33.63
CA LYS A 94 -0.28 9.05 -33.23
C LYS A 94 -0.44 10.35 -32.44
N PRO A 95 0.29 10.54 -31.34
CA PRO A 95 0.34 11.85 -30.69
C PRO A 95 1.16 12.81 -31.54
N ASP A 96 0.57 13.97 -31.88
CA ASP A 96 1.28 15.12 -32.40
C ASP A 96 2.17 15.72 -31.31
N GLU A 97 3.46 15.84 -31.60
CA GLU A 97 4.42 16.58 -30.79
C GLU A 97 4.22 18.07 -31.04
N THR A 98 3.78 18.79 -30.05
CA THR A 98 3.89 20.26 -30.05
C THR A 98 4.82 20.66 -28.91
N GLU A 99 6.04 20.99 -29.26
CA GLU A 99 6.97 21.74 -28.43
C GLU A 99 6.41 23.13 -28.15
N THR A 100 6.41 23.52 -26.89
CA THR A 100 6.38 24.93 -26.53
C THR A 100 7.42 25.17 -25.44
N THR A 101 8.56 25.67 -25.91
CA THR A 101 9.59 26.35 -25.12
C THR A 101 9.03 27.67 -24.58
N THR A 102 9.12 27.88 -23.29
CA THR A 102 9.20 29.24 -22.72
C THR A 102 10.20 29.25 -21.58
N ASN A 103 11.33 29.85 -21.87
CA ASN A 103 12.28 30.38 -20.89
C ASN A 103 11.61 31.49 -20.08
N ASN A 104 11.80 31.47 -18.78
CA ASN A 104 11.89 32.71 -18.01
C ASN A 104 12.85 32.52 -16.84
N GLU A 105 14.00 33.16 -16.98
CA GLU A 105 14.87 33.56 -15.88
C GLU A 105 14.14 34.59 -15.01
N GLN A 106 14.19 34.43 -13.70
CA GLN A 106 14.11 35.57 -12.77
C GLN A 106 14.83 35.24 -11.47
N GLU A 107 15.91 35.91 -11.32
CA GLU A 107 16.55 36.61 -10.21
C GLU A 107 16.19 36.25 -8.77
N ASN A 108 17.28 35.91 -8.07
CA ASN A 108 17.42 35.96 -6.62
C ASN A 108 17.03 37.35 -6.05
N GLN A 109 16.15 37.35 -5.07
CA GLN A 109 16.17 38.37 -4.05
C GLN A 109 16.14 37.71 -2.66
N ASN A 110 17.24 37.90 -1.94
CA ASN A 110 17.33 37.76 -0.50
C ASN A 110 16.27 38.66 0.16
N SER A 111 15.48 38.07 1.06
CA SER A 111 14.85 38.84 2.10
C SER A 111 15.10 38.19 3.45
N GLU A 112 15.74 38.96 4.28
CA GLU A 112 16.10 38.66 5.66
C GLU A 112 14.89 38.26 6.50
N ASN A 113 15.09 37.23 7.31
CA ASN A 113 14.21 36.84 8.40
C ASN A 113 14.06 37.98 9.40
N ASN A 114 12.83 38.44 9.59
CA ASN A 114 12.42 39.08 10.82
C ASN A 114 11.56 38.09 11.61
N ASP A 115 12.16 37.63 12.68
CA ASP A 115 11.56 36.89 13.77
C ASP A 115 10.62 37.80 14.56
N THR A 116 9.35 37.81 14.22
CA THR A 116 8.26 38.33 15.08
C THR A 116 6.93 37.83 14.52
N ASP A 117 6.43 36.71 15.05
CA ASP A 117 5.00 36.50 15.28
C ASP A 117 4.76 35.20 16.07
N VAL A 118 4.98 35.31 17.39
CA VAL A 118 4.65 34.27 18.37
C VAL A 118 3.13 34.14 18.57
N PHE A 119 2.35 35.09 18.07
CA PHE A 119 0.91 35.16 18.29
C PHE A 119 0.13 35.25 16.98
N GLN A 120 -0.78 34.31 16.75
CA GLN A 120 -1.80 34.43 15.72
C GLN A 120 -3.09 34.99 16.32
N THR A 121 -3.59 36.07 15.74
CA THR A 121 -4.89 36.64 16.09
C THR A 121 -5.96 35.95 15.25
N THR A 122 -6.75 35.08 15.89
CA THR A 122 -7.86 34.40 15.21
C THR A 122 -9.17 35.02 15.65
N VAL A 123 -10.00 35.43 14.70
CA VAL A 123 -11.37 35.90 14.99
C VAL A 123 -12.24 34.67 15.19
N VAL A 124 -12.60 34.39 16.42
CA VAL A 124 -13.56 33.31 16.74
C VAL A 124 -14.96 33.89 16.64
N LYS A 125 -15.77 33.32 15.73
CA LYS A 125 -17.20 33.66 15.63
C LYS A 125 -17.98 32.78 16.61
N SER A 126 -18.41 33.38 17.71
CA SER A 126 -19.42 32.83 18.60
C SER A 126 -20.79 33.46 18.32
N TYR A 127 -21.85 32.82 18.78
CA TYR A 127 -23.19 33.31 18.54
C TYR A 127 -23.95 33.42 19.86
N LYS A 128 -24.60 34.59 20.06
CA LYS A 128 -25.62 34.70 21.08
C LYS A 128 -26.84 33.92 20.61
N THR A 129 -27.36 33.05 21.45
CA THR A 129 -28.53 32.21 21.16
C THR A 129 -29.75 32.64 21.95
N HIS A 130 -30.94 32.35 21.42
CA HIS A 130 -32.23 32.57 22.06
C HIS A 130 -33.10 31.31 21.90
N GLU A 131 -33.66 30.81 22.99
CA GLU A 131 -34.65 29.76 22.98
C GLU A 131 -36.05 30.35 22.82
N VAL A 132 -36.77 29.94 21.78
CA VAL A 132 -38.10 30.46 21.45
C VAL A 132 -39.12 30.03 22.47
N LYS A 133 -39.77 31.03 23.11
CA LYS A 133 -40.80 30.84 24.13
C LYS A 133 -42.23 30.92 23.55
N PRO A 134 -43.24 30.37 24.24
CA PRO A 134 -44.63 30.50 23.81
C PRO A 134 -45.05 31.96 23.55
N GLY A 135 -45.65 32.21 22.37
CA GLY A 135 -46.11 33.52 21.96
C GLY A 135 -45.07 34.46 21.35
N GLU A 136 -43.84 34.00 21.18
CA GLU A 136 -42.80 34.73 20.44
C GLU A 136 -42.96 34.54 18.93
N THR A 137 -42.62 35.57 18.18
CA THR A 137 -42.69 35.61 16.71
C THR A 137 -41.36 36.09 16.14
N VAL A 138 -41.09 35.76 14.86
CA VAL A 138 -39.91 36.26 14.15
C VAL A 138 -39.81 37.76 14.24
N TYR A 139 -40.92 38.47 14.06
CA TYR A 139 -40.95 39.93 14.19
C TYR A 139 -40.54 40.41 15.58
N ARG A 140 -41.03 39.77 16.64
CA ARG A 140 -40.68 40.13 18.02
C ARG A 140 -39.20 39.90 18.32
N LEU A 141 -38.63 38.81 17.84
CA LEU A 141 -37.22 38.48 18.02
C LEU A 141 -36.31 39.42 17.22
N THR A 142 -36.68 39.76 15.97
CA THR A 142 -35.92 40.72 15.17
C THR A 142 -35.88 42.11 15.83
N LYS A 143 -36.97 42.56 16.46
CA LYS A 143 -37.02 43.80 17.22
C LYS A 143 -36.22 43.72 18.52
N LEU A 144 -36.33 42.60 19.25
CA LEU A 144 -35.62 42.39 20.52
C LEU A 144 -34.10 42.44 20.37
N TYR A 145 -33.60 41.82 19.27
CA TYR A 145 -32.17 41.73 19.02
C TYR A 145 -31.64 42.74 18.01
N ASN A 146 -32.51 43.62 17.51
CA ASN A 146 -32.21 44.66 16.53
C ASN A 146 -31.48 44.11 15.29
N ILE A 147 -32.03 43.04 14.72
CA ILE A 147 -31.55 42.39 13.50
C ILE A 147 -32.68 42.32 12.47
N SER A 148 -32.32 42.23 11.19
CA SER A 148 -33.31 42.02 10.14
C SER A 148 -33.74 40.54 10.10
N LYS A 149 -34.88 40.27 9.48
CA LYS A 149 -35.34 38.89 9.25
C LYS A 149 -34.35 38.11 8.38
N ASP A 150 -33.80 38.79 7.36
CA ASP A 150 -32.81 38.18 6.47
C ASP A 150 -31.51 37.79 7.21
N GLU A 151 -31.07 38.61 8.16
CA GLU A 151 -29.95 38.31 9.03
C GLU A 151 -30.27 37.12 9.95
N LEU A 152 -31.48 37.07 10.53
CA LEU A 152 -31.91 35.93 11.34
C LEU A 152 -31.94 34.64 10.54
N CYS A 153 -32.42 34.67 9.28
CA CYS A 153 -32.38 33.52 8.38
C CYS A 153 -30.95 33.12 8.03
N LYS A 154 -30.05 34.07 7.73
CA LYS A 154 -28.63 33.79 7.42
C LYS A 154 -27.88 33.19 8.60
N LEU A 155 -28.22 33.59 9.82
CA LEU A 155 -27.62 33.02 11.03
C LEU A 155 -28.12 31.62 11.33
N ASN A 156 -29.28 31.22 10.82
CA ASN A 156 -29.96 29.96 11.11
C ASN A 156 -30.39 29.23 9.81
N PRO A 157 -29.46 28.86 8.93
CA PRO A 157 -29.78 28.19 7.66
C PRO A 157 -30.41 26.81 7.89
N GLU A 158 -30.21 26.22 9.06
CA GLU A 158 -30.81 24.98 9.51
C GLU A 158 -32.34 25.06 9.74
N PHE A 159 -32.91 26.30 9.83
CA PHE A 159 -34.34 26.53 10.07
C PHE A 159 -34.94 27.37 8.92
N PRO A 160 -35.14 26.81 7.73
CA PRO A 160 -35.65 27.55 6.56
C PRO A 160 -37.09 28.12 6.76
N GLU A 161 -37.85 27.55 7.69
CA GLU A 161 -39.21 28.02 8.03
C GLU A 161 -39.28 29.44 8.61
N ILE A 162 -38.17 29.98 9.12
CA ILE A 162 -38.07 31.36 9.59
C ILE A 162 -38.47 32.36 8.48
N ILE A 163 -38.18 32.02 7.21
CA ILE A 163 -38.54 32.87 6.06
C ILE A 163 -40.05 33.06 5.94
N ASN A 164 -40.83 32.06 6.40
CA ASN A 164 -42.29 32.07 6.42
C ASN A 164 -42.87 32.61 7.74
N ASN A 165 -42.05 33.22 8.59
CA ASN A 165 -42.38 33.69 9.94
C ASN A 165 -42.83 32.58 10.92
N THR A 166 -42.41 31.33 10.68
CA THR A 166 -42.76 30.18 11.51
C THR A 166 -41.62 29.90 12.49
N LEU A 167 -41.94 29.75 13.78
CA LEU A 167 -41.05 29.38 14.86
C LEU A 167 -41.65 28.22 15.65
N SER A 168 -40.83 27.33 16.14
CA SER A 168 -41.22 26.25 17.06
C SER A 168 -40.81 26.59 18.49
N ILE A 169 -41.66 26.32 19.45
CA ILE A 169 -41.37 26.53 20.88
C ILE A 169 -40.21 25.62 21.27
N GLY A 170 -39.21 26.15 21.98
CA GLY A 170 -37.98 25.44 22.35
C GLY A 170 -36.89 25.46 21.27
N GLN A 171 -37.12 26.04 20.11
CA GLN A 171 -36.14 26.23 19.04
C GLN A 171 -35.04 27.18 19.48
N ILE A 172 -33.78 26.74 19.35
CA ILE A 172 -32.63 27.61 19.71
C ILE A 172 -32.12 28.30 18.46
N LEU A 173 -32.26 29.62 18.44
CA LEU A 173 -31.87 30.48 17.33
C LEU A 173 -30.61 31.28 17.65
N LYS A 174 -29.69 31.38 16.71
CA LYS A 174 -28.55 32.31 16.71
C LYS A 174 -29.10 33.72 16.40
N VAL A 175 -28.97 34.65 17.30
CA VAL A 175 -29.58 35.97 17.19
C VAL A 175 -28.57 37.12 17.05
N LYS A 176 -27.30 36.84 17.29
CA LYS A 176 -26.22 37.83 17.08
C LYS A 176 -24.89 37.08 16.92
N ALA A 177 -24.14 37.43 15.90
CA ALA A 177 -22.74 37.03 15.81
C ALA A 177 -21.89 37.86 16.79
N ILE A 178 -21.03 37.21 17.54
CA ILE A 178 -20.05 37.83 18.42
C ILE A 178 -18.69 37.46 17.84
N GLU A 179 -17.96 38.47 17.38
CA GLU A 179 -16.59 38.31 16.91
C GLU A 179 -15.66 38.66 18.08
N GLU A 180 -15.06 37.67 18.69
CA GLU A 180 -14.04 37.85 19.71
C GLU A 180 -12.67 37.62 19.07
N THR A 181 -11.79 38.60 19.25
CA THR A 181 -10.40 38.46 18.81
C THR A 181 -9.64 37.75 19.91
N VAL A 182 -9.38 36.44 19.69
CA VAL A 182 -8.59 35.63 20.64
C VAL A 182 -7.16 35.59 20.14
N THR A 183 -6.24 36.09 20.92
CA THR A 183 -4.80 35.93 20.67
C THR A 183 -4.35 34.59 21.17
N ILE A 184 -4.08 33.64 20.25
CA ILE A 184 -3.69 32.28 20.61
C ILE A 184 -2.18 32.18 20.48
N ASN A 185 -1.52 31.64 21.51
CA ASN A 185 -0.12 31.34 21.47
C ASN A 185 0.10 30.14 20.53
N LYS A 186 0.78 30.34 19.42
CA LYS A 186 1.04 29.34 18.40
C LYS A 186 1.76 28.10 18.97
N GLU A 187 2.65 28.30 19.92
CA GLU A 187 3.36 27.20 20.58
C GLU A 187 2.44 26.33 21.46
N GLU A 188 1.45 26.92 22.13
CA GLU A 188 0.50 26.17 22.95
C GLU A 188 -0.47 25.34 22.09
N VAL A 189 -0.86 25.87 20.93
CA VAL A 189 -1.66 25.11 19.96
C VAL A 189 -0.85 23.96 19.39
N LEU A 190 0.41 24.17 19.02
CA LEU A 190 1.28 23.13 18.47
C LEU A 190 1.54 22.01 19.47
N LYS A 191 1.61 22.30 20.77
CA LYS A 191 1.74 21.28 21.83
C LYS A 191 0.57 20.30 21.92
N GLN A 192 -0.58 20.63 21.34
CA GLN A 192 -1.76 19.76 21.29
C GLN A 192 -1.73 18.76 20.12
N TYR A 193 -0.76 18.90 19.23
CA TYR A 193 -0.63 18.06 18.03
C TYR A 193 0.73 17.36 17.97
N LEU A 194 0.73 16.15 17.44
CA LEU A 194 1.94 15.57 16.87
C LEU A 194 2.33 16.42 15.67
N THR A 195 3.52 17.00 15.70
CA THR A 195 4.02 17.88 14.62
C THR A 195 5.15 17.19 13.85
N HIS A 196 5.34 17.61 12.60
CA HIS A 196 6.43 17.18 11.74
C HIS A 196 7.03 18.37 11.00
N THR A 197 8.35 18.53 11.08
CA THR A 197 9.07 19.53 10.28
C THR A 197 9.46 18.89 8.95
N VAL A 198 8.97 19.45 7.85
CA VAL A 198 9.22 18.96 6.49
C VAL A 198 10.71 19.05 6.17
N LYS A 199 11.27 17.96 5.71
CA LYS A 199 12.69 17.85 5.34
C LYS A 199 12.83 17.67 3.83
N SER A 200 14.06 17.79 3.34
CA SER A 200 14.35 17.63 1.91
C SER A 200 13.81 16.29 1.38
N LYS A 201 13.19 16.32 0.20
CA LYS A 201 12.61 15.16 -0.52
C LYS A 201 11.37 14.53 0.13
N GLU A 202 10.85 15.07 1.21
CA GLU A 202 9.54 14.64 1.71
C GLU A 202 8.41 15.22 0.87
N THR A 203 7.36 14.46 0.71
CA THR A 203 6.17 14.83 -0.06
C THR A 203 4.93 14.67 0.80
N VAL A 204 3.84 15.36 0.45
CA VAL A 204 2.52 15.15 1.08
C VAL A 204 2.19 13.66 1.13
N PHE A 205 2.47 12.94 0.06
CA PHE A 205 2.22 11.52 -0.04
C PHE A 205 3.06 10.71 0.96
N SER A 206 4.38 10.94 1.03
CA SER A 206 5.25 10.20 1.96
C SER A 206 4.83 10.42 3.41
N LEU A 207 4.49 11.65 3.79
CA LEU A 207 4.05 11.99 5.15
C LEU A 207 2.69 11.40 5.49
N THR A 208 1.70 11.56 4.62
CA THR A 208 0.35 11.01 4.85
C THR A 208 0.38 9.48 4.96
N ARG A 209 1.18 8.84 4.12
CA ARG A 209 1.37 7.39 4.16
C ARG A 209 2.08 6.94 5.43
N PHE A 210 3.13 7.66 5.85
CA PHE A 210 3.90 7.34 7.05
C PHE A 210 3.04 7.46 8.32
N TYR A 211 2.38 8.60 8.48
CA TYR A 211 1.55 8.87 9.66
C TYR A 211 0.17 8.24 9.63
N ASN A 212 -0.17 7.51 8.55
CA ASN A 212 -1.47 6.88 8.34
C ASN A 212 -2.65 7.87 8.47
N ILE A 213 -2.51 9.01 7.82
CA ILE A 213 -3.53 10.04 7.70
C ILE A 213 -3.87 10.27 6.23
N THR A 214 -5.04 10.80 5.95
CA THR A 214 -5.42 11.18 4.59
C THR A 214 -4.87 12.57 4.26
N LYS A 215 -4.69 12.86 2.96
CA LYS A 215 -4.36 14.22 2.50
C LYS A 215 -5.40 15.24 2.97
N LYS A 216 -6.69 14.86 2.97
CA LYS A 216 -7.77 15.71 3.46
C LYS A 216 -7.57 16.07 4.93
N GLN A 217 -7.24 15.12 5.80
CA GLN A 217 -6.94 15.37 7.21
C GLN A 217 -5.72 16.28 7.37
N LEU A 218 -4.66 16.06 6.57
CA LEU A 218 -3.48 16.92 6.63
C LEU A 218 -3.82 18.37 6.26
N ILE A 219 -4.64 18.60 5.22
CA ILE A 219 -5.11 19.93 4.81
C ILE A 219 -5.98 20.57 5.90
N GLU A 220 -6.93 19.83 6.46
CA GLU A 220 -7.84 20.32 7.51
C GLU A 220 -7.09 20.74 8.79
N LEU A 221 -6.00 20.04 9.13
CA LEU A 221 -5.16 20.38 10.27
C LEU A 221 -4.22 21.58 9.99
N ASN A 222 -3.93 21.88 8.73
CA ASN A 222 -2.95 22.90 8.34
C ASN A 222 -3.54 23.90 7.32
N PRO A 223 -4.63 24.58 7.66
CA PRO A 223 -5.27 25.54 6.75
C PRO A 223 -4.36 26.73 6.41
N GLU A 224 -3.32 26.97 7.23
CA GLU A 224 -2.29 27.97 6.99
C GLU A 224 -1.36 27.65 5.80
N TYR A 225 -1.39 26.42 5.29
CA TYR A 225 -0.57 25.95 4.17
C TYR A 225 -1.45 25.45 3.01
N PRO A 226 -2.06 26.34 2.22
CA PRO A 226 -2.98 25.96 1.14
C PRO A 226 -2.30 25.13 0.03
N ASP A 227 -1.00 25.29 -0.16
CA ASP A 227 -0.23 24.60 -1.21
C ASP A 227 -0.17 23.06 -1.03
N ILE A 228 -0.53 22.57 0.16
CA ILE A 228 -0.70 21.11 0.40
C ILE A 228 -1.73 20.51 -0.55
N ILE A 229 -2.73 21.30 -1.00
CA ILE A 229 -3.74 20.86 -1.98
C ILE A 229 -3.05 20.43 -3.28
N ASP A 230 -2.01 21.12 -3.71
CA ASP A 230 -1.25 20.87 -4.93
C ASP A 230 -0.06 19.91 -4.72
N ASN A 231 0.02 19.26 -3.55
CA ASN A 231 1.12 18.41 -3.11
C ASN A 231 2.46 19.14 -2.89
N ASN A 232 2.44 20.46 -2.73
CA ASN A 232 3.64 21.25 -2.48
C ASN A 232 3.92 21.36 -0.99
N LEU A 233 5.17 21.11 -0.61
CA LEU A 233 5.69 21.29 0.73
C LEU A 233 7.01 22.07 0.67
N SER A 234 7.20 22.96 1.62
CA SER A 234 8.46 23.71 1.76
C SER A 234 9.33 23.07 2.85
N ILE A 235 10.63 22.97 2.59
CA ILE A 235 11.60 22.47 3.59
C ILE A 235 11.57 23.39 4.81
N GLY A 236 11.51 22.81 6.01
CA GLY A 236 11.39 23.54 7.27
C GLY A 236 9.95 23.87 7.68
N GLN A 237 8.96 23.61 6.84
CA GLN A 237 7.54 23.80 7.13
C GLN A 237 7.11 22.89 8.30
N LEU A 238 6.49 23.46 9.33
CA LEU A 238 6.01 22.71 10.50
C LEU A 238 4.54 22.37 10.33
N LEU A 239 4.27 21.07 10.16
CA LEU A 239 2.93 20.54 9.93
C LEU A 239 2.34 19.93 11.21
N LYS A 240 1.07 20.19 11.46
CA LYS A 240 0.24 19.43 12.41
C LYS A 240 -0.22 18.15 11.76
N ILE A 241 0.09 17.00 12.36
CA ILE A 241 -0.14 15.69 11.79
C ILE A 241 -1.42 15.05 12.34
N LYS A 242 -1.57 15.04 13.66
CA LYS A 242 -2.78 14.56 14.35
C LYS A 242 -2.79 15.08 15.80
N PRO A 243 -3.99 15.19 16.42
CA PRO A 243 -4.10 15.56 17.83
C PRO A 243 -3.33 14.58 18.74
N ILE A 244 -2.70 15.08 19.81
CA ILE A 244 -1.90 14.23 20.73
C ILE A 244 -2.76 13.17 21.42
N ASN A 245 -4.03 13.44 21.72
CA ASN A 245 -4.95 12.48 22.30
C ASN A 245 -5.29 11.29 21.36
N GLU A 246 -5.02 11.42 20.06
CA GLU A 246 -5.14 10.36 19.07
C GLU A 246 -3.82 9.61 18.84
N VAL A 247 -2.71 10.10 19.39
CA VAL A 247 -1.39 9.45 19.34
C VAL A 247 -1.34 8.42 20.46
N LYS A 248 -1.17 7.15 20.10
CA LYS A 248 -1.02 6.07 21.09
C LYS A 248 0.39 6.13 21.70
N GLU A 249 0.49 5.95 23.02
CA GLU A 249 1.75 6.06 23.81
C GLU A 249 2.94 5.23 23.29
N ASN A 250 2.69 4.23 22.43
CA ASN A 250 3.70 3.33 21.87
C ASN A 250 3.96 3.53 20.37
N GLU A 251 3.47 4.61 19.77
CA GLU A 251 3.77 4.94 18.37
C GLU A 251 5.14 5.66 18.29
N GLU A 252 6.22 4.90 18.12
CA GLU A 252 7.51 5.48 17.75
C GLU A 252 7.52 5.81 16.25
N PHE A 253 7.43 7.10 15.92
CA PHE A 253 7.51 7.60 14.56
C PHE A 253 8.96 7.97 14.20
N LEU A 254 9.82 6.96 14.07
CA LEU A 254 11.14 7.12 13.48
C LEU A 254 11.05 6.79 11.98
N PHE A 255 10.92 7.83 11.18
CA PHE A 255 10.93 7.70 9.72
C PHE A 255 12.36 7.81 9.20
N TYR A 256 12.79 6.79 8.42
CA TYR A 256 14.08 6.83 7.75
C TYR A 256 14.09 7.87 6.64
N GLN A 257 15.09 8.71 6.65
CA GLN A 257 15.26 9.78 5.66
C GLN A 257 16.40 9.45 4.71
N ASP A 258 16.08 9.47 3.43
CA ASP A 258 17.04 9.31 2.37
C ASP A 258 17.95 10.55 2.33
N SER A 259 19.25 10.38 2.67
CA SER A 259 20.28 11.43 2.63
C SER A 259 21.46 10.92 1.83
N ILE A 260 21.42 11.15 0.50
CA ILE A 260 22.44 10.65 -0.41
C ILE A 260 23.74 11.44 -0.20
N GLN A 261 24.84 10.72 0.05
CA GLN A 261 26.17 11.32 0.09
C GLN A 261 26.64 11.67 -1.33
N GLU A 262 27.40 12.76 -1.45
CA GLU A 262 28.01 13.13 -2.72
C GLU A 262 28.90 12.00 -3.25
N ASN A 263 28.79 11.70 -4.57
CA ASN A 263 29.55 10.66 -5.26
C ASN A 263 29.42 9.26 -4.65
N ALA A 264 28.30 8.95 -3.99
CA ALA A 264 28.07 7.61 -3.47
C ALA A 264 28.24 6.55 -4.57
N THR A 265 29.16 5.62 -4.35
CA THR A 265 29.45 4.50 -5.25
C THR A 265 29.14 3.21 -4.54
N ILE A 266 28.37 2.32 -5.18
CA ILE A 266 27.96 1.04 -4.60
C ILE A 266 28.19 -0.08 -5.61
N ASN A 267 28.93 -1.12 -5.18
CA ASN A 267 29.12 -2.34 -5.92
C ASN A 267 28.13 -3.39 -5.41
N LEU A 268 27.20 -3.80 -6.26
CA LEU A 268 26.10 -4.71 -5.93
C LEU A 268 26.23 -6.02 -6.70
N SER A 269 26.05 -7.16 -6.04
CA SER A 269 25.90 -8.44 -6.73
C SER A 269 24.54 -9.08 -6.46
N PHE A 270 23.93 -9.59 -7.51
CA PHE A 270 22.72 -10.43 -7.41
C PHE A 270 23.10 -11.91 -7.53
N LEU A 271 22.68 -12.71 -6.56
CA LEU A 271 22.81 -14.16 -6.58
C LEU A 271 21.41 -14.79 -6.73
N LEU A 272 20.96 -15.03 -7.96
CA LEU A 272 19.58 -15.40 -8.26
C LEU A 272 19.48 -16.72 -9.02
N PRO A 273 18.48 -17.60 -8.73
CA PRO A 273 18.34 -18.90 -9.36
C PRO A 273 17.61 -18.82 -10.71
N PHE A 274 18.23 -18.18 -11.71
CA PHE A 274 17.67 -18.10 -13.07
C PHE A 274 17.59 -19.45 -13.77
N LYS A 275 18.52 -20.37 -13.47
CA LYS A 275 18.58 -21.71 -14.04
C LYS A 275 18.75 -21.71 -15.57
N THR A 276 19.54 -20.80 -16.09
CA THR A 276 19.70 -20.55 -17.52
C THR A 276 20.09 -21.82 -18.28
N LYS A 277 20.98 -22.65 -17.71
CA LYS A 277 21.41 -23.92 -18.32
C LYS A 277 20.27 -24.93 -18.55
N GLU A 278 19.20 -24.86 -17.74
CA GLU A 278 18.04 -25.75 -17.90
C GLU A 278 17.13 -25.31 -19.05
N TYR A 279 17.27 -24.07 -19.52
CA TYR A 279 16.37 -23.47 -20.51
C TYR A 279 16.96 -23.29 -21.91
N ASP A 280 18.25 -23.55 -22.09
CA ASP A 280 18.97 -23.33 -23.35
C ASP A 280 18.31 -23.98 -24.58
N SER A 281 17.64 -25.12 -24.40
CA SER A 281 16.94 -25.86 -25.45
C SER A 281 15.43 -25.58 -25.52
N LEU A 282 14.87 -24.75 -24.62
CA LEU A 282 13.43 -24.52 -24.50
C LEU A 282 13.00 -23.20 -25.16
N ASN A 283 11.81 -23.23 -25.78
CA ASN A 283 11.16 -22.01 -26.25
C ASN A 283 10.76 -21.12 -25.05
N ASN A 284 11.06 -19.81 -25.12
CA ASN A 284 10.76 -18.83 -24.07
C ASN A 284 9.30 -18.88 -23.58
N LYS A 285 8.32 -19.10 -24.48
CA LYS A 285 6.92 -19.26 -24.09
C LYS A 285 6.69 -20.45 -23.17
N LYS A 286 7.40 -21.55 -23.40
CA LYS A 286 7.29 -22.76 -22.58
C LYS A 286 7.93 -22.55 -21.21
N ILE A 287 9.07 -21.84 -21.15
CA ILE A 287 9.77 -21.53 -19.89
C ILE A 287 8.84 -20.75 -18.95
N PHE A 288 8.25 -19.68 -19.45
CA PHE A 288 7.47 -18.76 -18.59
C PHE A 288 6.01 -19.14 -18.40
N LYS A 289 5.46 -20.09 -19.19
CA LYS A 289 4.07 -20.49 -19.08
C LYS A 289 3.76 -21.22 -17.76
N ASP A 290 4.62 -22.17 -17.40
CA ASP A 290 4.34 -23.11 -16.31
C ASP A 290 5.41 -23.09 -15.21
N ASN A 291 6.47 -22.31 -15.35
CA ASN A 291 7.58 -22.26 -14.41
C ASN A 291 7.46 -21.05 -13.47
N ARG A 292 6.85 -21.27 -12.30
CA ARG A 292 6.66 -20.23 -11.28
C ARG A 292 8.00 -19.63 -10.82
N LEU A 293 9.07 -20.42 -10.70
CA LEU A 293 10.37 -19.93 -10.24
C LEU A 293 10.99 -18.99 -11.27
N ALA A 294 10.96 -19.37 -12.55
CA ALA A 294 11.47 -18.49 -13.63
C ALA A 294 10.75 -17.15 -13.66
N ASN A 295 9.41 -17.17 -13.59
CA ASN A 295 8.62 -15.92 -13.52
C ASN A 295 9.00 -15.09 -12.29
N MET A 296 9.06 -15.71 -11.11
CA MET A 296 9.37 -15.03 -9.85
C MET A 296 10.75 -14.35 -9.88
N VAL A 297 11.78 -15.09 -10.34
CA VAL A 297 13.16 -14.60 -10.35
C VAL A 297 13.36 -13.50 -11.39
N THR A 298 12.80 -13.69 -12.60
CA THR A 298 12.89 -12.71 -13.67
C THR A 298 12.16 -11.42 -13.30
N ASP A 299 10.93 -11.52 -12.79
CA ASP A 299 10.17 -10.36 -12.35
C ASP A 299 10.88 -9.62 -11.22
N PHE A 300 11.42 -10.35 -10.24
CA PHE A 300 12.20 -9.75 -9.15
C PHE A 300 13.37 -8.93 -9.69
N TYR A 301 14.16 -9.50 -10.62
CA TYR A 301 15.30 -8.82 -11.21
C TYR A 301 14.87 -7.62 -12.06
N MET A 302 13.81 -7.74 -12.87
CA MET A 302 13.26 -6.62 -13.66
C MET A 302 12.84 -5.44 -12.76
N GLY A 303 12.25 -5.75 -11.59
CA GLY A 303 11.94 -4.72 -10.58
C GLY A 303 13.19 -4.08 -9.99
N ALA A 304 14.19 -4.88 -9.67
CA ALA A 304 15.47 -4.41 -9.14
C ALA A 304 16.20 -3.48 -10.14
N GLU A 305 16.15 -3.77 -11.44
CA GLU A 305 16.71 -2.90 -12.47
C GLU A 305 16.04 -1.51 -12.50
N ILE A 306 14.71 -1.43 -12.29
CA ILE A 306 14.02 -0.13 -12.20
C ILE A 306 14.50 0.65 -10.97
N ALA A 307 14.79 -0.03 -9.85
CA ALA A 307 15.35 0.61 -8.66
C ALA A 307 16.75 1.17 -8.93
N ILE A 308 17.63 0.38 -9.56
CA ILE A 308 18.98 0.80 -9.95
C ILE A 308 18.91 2.01 -10.88
N ASP A 309 18.08 1.95 -11.93
CA ASP A 309 17.91 3.07 -12.87
C ASP A 309 17.41 4.34 -12.16
N SER A 310 16.49 4.18 -11.22
CA SER A 310 15.93 5.30 -10.46
C SER A 310 16.96 5.95 -9.52
N LEU A 311 17.85 5.16 -8.92
CA LEU A 311 18.92 5.65 -8.05
C LEU A 311 20.08 6.27 -8.83
N LYS A 312 20.43 5.71 -10.01
CA LYS A 312 21.39 6.32 -10.94
C LYS A 312 20.93 7.70 -11.39
N GLN A 313 19.63 7.88 -11.66
CA GLN A 313 19.05 9.19 -11.99
C GLN A 313 19.16 10.20 -10.83
N GLN A 314 19.33 9.72 -9.60
CA GLN A 314 19.56 10.56 -8.41
C GLN A 314 21.06 10.83 -8.12
N GLY A 315 21.94 10.42 -9.04
CA GLY A 315 23.39 10.69 -8.96
C GLY A 315 24.21 9.62 -8.24
N ILE A 316 23.63 8.47 -7.88
CA ILE A 316 24.37 7.38 -7.26
C ILE A 316 25.07 6.54 -8.35
N ILE A 317 26.34 6.26 -8.20
CA ILE A 317 27.09 5.36 -9.07
C ILE A 317 26.85 3.93 -8.59
N ILE A 318 26.23 3.09 -9.41
CA ILE A 318 25.93 1.71 -9.07
C ILE A 318 26.56 0.79 -10.11
N ASN A 319 27.51 -0.04 -9.66
CA ASN A 319 28.07 -1.14 -10.41
C ASN A 319 27.37 -2.42 -9.99
N SER A 320 26.74 -3.12 -10.94
CA SER A 320 25.97 -4.33 -10.62
C SER A 320 26.44 -5.53 -11.41
N SER A 321 26.67 -6.64 -10.74
CA SER A 321 26.90 -7.96 -11.34
C SER A 321 25.74 -8.91 -11.00
N VAL A 322 25.52 -9.90 -11.88
CA VAL A 322 24.41 -10.85 -11.74
C VAL A 322 24.92 -12.26 -11.99
N PHE A 323 24.76 -13.12 -11.00
CA PHE A 323 25.18 -14.52 -11.06
C PHE A 323 23.98 -15.47 -11.02
N ASP A 324 23.93 -16.42 -11.93
CA ASP A 324 22.95 -17.51 -11.91
C ASP A 324 23.37 -18.58 -10.91
N THR A 325 22.66 -18.67 -9.80
CA THR A 325 22.95 -19.67 -8.77
C THR A 325 22.56 -21.09 -9.14
N GLY A 326 21.89 -21.27 -10.28
CA GLY A 326 21.42 -22.57 -10.75
C GLY A 326 20.30 -23.17 -9.91
N ASN A 327 20.05 -24.47 -10.11
CA ASN A 327 19.00 -25.17 -9.39
C ASN A 327 19.38 -25.31 -7.90
N ARG A 328 18.51 -24.81 -7.02
CA ARG A 328 18.72 -24.81 -5.55
C ARG A 328 20.09 -24.26 -5.10
N GLY A 329 20.72 -23.42 -5.92
CA GLY A 329 22.01 -22.80 -5.59
C GLY A 329 23.20 -23.74 -5.76
N GLU A 330 23.15 -24.64 -6.73
CA GLU A 330 24.24 -25.61 -7.03
C GLU A 330 25.54 -24.89 -7.43
N ASN A 331 25.44 -23.73 -8.11
CA ASN A 331 26.60 -22.97 -8.57
C ASN A 331 27.23 -22.09 -7.48
N ILE A 332 26.68 -21.99 -6.27
CA ILE A 332 27.13 -21.07 -5.23
C ILE A 332 28.62 -21.27 -4.87
N SER A 333 29.10 -22.52 -4.85
CA SER A 333 30.52 -22.78 -4.51
C SER A 333 31.46 -22.18 -5.55
N GLN A 334 31.15 -22.35 -6.84
CA GLN A 334 31.92 -21.81 -7.95
C GLN A 334 31.83 -20.26 -7.98
N ILE A 335 30.65 -19.72 -7.73
CA ILE A 335 30.44 -18.25 -7.69
C ILE A 335 31.27 -17.61 -6.58
N LEU A 336 31.41 -18.26 -5.42
CA LEU A 336 32.20 -17.77 -4.30
C LEU A 336 33.73 -17.84 -4.51
N GLU A 337 34.18 -18.45 -5.59
CA GLU A 337 35.57 -18.46 -6.05
C GLU A 337 35.84 -17.36 -7.08
N ASN A 338 34.83 -16.56 -7.45
CA ASN A 338 34.93 -15.49 -8.42
C ASN A 338 35.41 -14.19 -7.75
N ASP A 339 36.51 -13.64 -8.23
CA ASP A 339 37.15 -12.42 -7.70
C ASP A 339 36.23 -11.17 -7.77
N GLU A 340 35.20 -11.19 -8.63
CA GLU A 340 34.24 -10.07 -8.71
C GLU A 340 33.44 -9.87 -7.41
N LEU A 341 33.35 -10.89 -6.54
CA LEU A 341 32.68 -10.78 -5.24
C LEU A 341 33.57 -10.15 -4.15
N ASP A 342 34.85 -9.99 -4.38
CA ASP A 342 35.79 -9.45 -3.39
C ASP A 342 35.63 -7.93 -3.20
N THR A 343 35.05 -7.24 -4.20
CA THR A 343 34.89 -5.79 -4.22
C THR A 343 33.44 -5.31 -4.02
N VAL A 344 32.52 -6.24 -3.72
CA VAL A 344 31.11 -5.87 -3.54
C VAL A 344 30.85 -5.25 -2.16
N ASP A 345 29.93 -4.31 -2.11
CA ASP A 345 29.46 -3.67 -0.88
C ASP A 345 28.24 -4.40 -0.28
N VAL A 346 27.46 -5.09 -1.15
CA VAL A 346 26.24 -5.82 -0.76
C VAL A 346 25.91 -6.90 -1.77
N VAL A 347 25.32 -7.99 -1.26
CA VAL A 347 24.77 -9.09 -2.08
C VAL A 347 23.27 -9.19 -1.87
N ILE A 348 22.47 -9.22 -2.95
CA ILE A 348 21.03 -9.50 -2.92
C ILE A 348 20.80 -10.94 -3.40
N GLY A 349 20.26 -11.77 -2.52
CA GLY A 349 20.20 -13.22 -2.69
C GLY A 349 21.22 -13.92 -1.79
N PRO A 350 21.37 -15.25 -1.89
CA PRO A 350 20.55 -16.21 -2.64
C PRO A 350 19.12 -16.36 -2.10
N PHE A 351 18.23 -16.98 -2.90
CA PHE A 351 16.85 -17.23 -2.48
C PHE A 351 16.67 -18.41 -1.52
N TYR A 352 17.69 -19.24 -1.37
CA TYR A 352 17.67 -20.40 -0.46
C TYR A 352 18.46 -20.11 0.80
N TYR A 353 17.86 -20.40 1.97
CA TYR A 353 18.40 -19.99 3.27
C TYR A 353 19.78 -20.60 3.57
N ASP A 354 19.97 -21.89 3.24
CA ASP A 354 21.24 -22.60 3.43
C ASP A 354 22.36 -22.05 2.53
N LYS A 355 21.99 -21.52 1.37
CA LYS A 355 22.93 -20.86 0.45
C LYS A 355 23.27 -19.46 0.90
N ALA A 356 22.29 -18.72 1.42
CA ALA A 356 22.54 -17.39 2.01
C ALA A 356 23.51 -17.49 3.20
N ASP A 357 23.34 -18.52 4.04
CA ASP A 357 24.26 -18.75 5.18
C ASP A 357 25.68 -19.08 4.70
N LYS A 358 25.82 -19.92 3.65
CA LYS A 358 27.12 -20.24 3.02
C LYS A 358 27.80 -18.98 2.46
N VAL A 359 27.06 -18.12 1.76
CA VAL A 359 27.57 -16.85 1.22
C VAL A 359 28.04 -15.93 2.37
N ALA A 360 27.25 -15.80 3.42
CA ALA A 360 27.57 -14.98 4.56
C ALA A 360 28.77 -15.49 5.38
N GLN A 361 29.07 -16.78 5.33
CA GLN A 361 30.30 -17.34 5.94
C GLN A 361 31.54 -16.92 5.15
N LYS A 362 31.46 -16.85 3.83
CA LYS A 362 32.61 -16.55 2.95
C LYS A 362 32.85 -15.05 2.82
N LEU A 363 31.80 -14.25 2.57
CA LEU A 363 31.91 -12.82 2.34
C LEU A 363 31.86 -12.01 3.65
N SER A 364 32.47 -10.81 3.65
CA SER A 364 32.43 -9.89 4.79
C SER A 364 31.28 -8.89 4.75
N VAL A 365 30.56 -8.80 3.62
CA VAL A 365 29.52 -7.79 3.34
C VAL A 365 28.13 -8.26 3.73
N PRO A 366 27.14 -7.36 3.83
CA PRO A 366 25.76 -7.72 4.06
C PRO A 366 25.18 -8.61 2.94
N VAL A 367 24.49 -9.68 3.35
CA VAL A 367 23.78 -10.60 2.47
C VAL A 367 22.29 -10.45 2.68
N ILE A 368 21.61 -9.90 1.70
CA ILE A 368 20.18 -9.61 1.74
C ILE A 368 19.41 -10.86 1.32
N PHE A 369 18.74 -11.50 2.28
CA PHE A 369 17.89 -12.66 2.04
C PHE A 369 16.45 -12.21 1.73
N PRO A 370 16.06 -12.16 0.43
CA PRO A 370 14.87 -11.43 0.02
C PRO A 370 13.57 -12.23 0.15
N HIS A 371 13.65 -13.55 0.32
CA HIS A 371 12.51 -14.45 0.23
C HIS A 371 12.23 -15.14 1.56
N TYR A 372 10.95 -15.41 1.87
CA TYR A 372 10.59 -16.14 3.07
C TYR A 372 11.01 -17.62 2.97
N SER A 373 11.60 -18.15 4.03
CA SER A 373 11.84 -19.57 4.21
C SER A 373 11.31 -20.05 5.57
N SER A 374 10.63 -21.18 5.62
CA SER A 374 10.21 -21.81 6.88
C SER A 374 11.39 -22.11 7.82
N ASN A 375 12.59 -22.27 7.25
CA ASN A 375 13.84 -22.54 7.97
C ASN A 375 14.66 -21.29 8.27
N GLN A 376 14.20 -20.08 7.90
CA GLN A 376 14.95 -18.82 8.13
C GLN A 376 15.24 -18.53 9.60
N LYS A 377 14.51 -19.17 10.53
CA LYS A 377 14.82 -19.10 11.97
C LYS A 377 16.20 -19.69 12.31
N ASN A 378 16.73 -20.57 11.48
CA ASN A 378 18.05 -21.20 11.65
C ASN A 378 19.19 -20.29 11.17
N ILE A 379 18.89 -19.21 10.45
CA ILE A 379 19.90 -18.23 10.03
C ILE A 379 20.35 -17.42 11.25
N THR A 380 21.63 -17.54 11.59
CA THR A 380 22.22 -16.91 12.76
C THR A 380 23.31 -15.90 12.42
N SER A 381 23.81 -15.87 11.19
CA SER A 381 24.86 -14.94 10.76
C SER A 381 24.43 -13.48 10.90
N SER A 382 25.27 -12.66 11.55
CA SER A 382 25.04 -11.22 11.72
C SER A 382 25.15 -10.43 10.42
N LYS A 383 25.68 -11.03 9.36
CA LYS A 383 25.80 -10.44 8.02
C LYS A 383 24.51 -10.60 7.21
N ILE A 384 23.59 -11.49 7.62
CA ILE A 384 22.35 -11.72 6.88
C ILE A 384 21.26 -10.76 7.33
N VAL A 385 20.63 -10.14 6.33
CA VAL A 385 19.44 -9.29 6.47
C VAL A 385 18.24 -10.05 5.90
N LYS A 386 17.35 -10.52 6.78
CA LYS A 386 16.09 -11.18 6.40
C LYS A 386 15.04 -10.15 6.09
N VAL A 387 14.64 -10.04 4.84
CA VAL A 387 13.65 -9.04 4.40
C VAL A 387 12.22 -9.49 4.67
N ALA A 388 11.93 -10.77 4.51
CA ALA A 388 10.62 -11.31 4.83
C ALA A 388 10.46 -11.51 6.34
N PRO A 389 9.41 -10.94 6.99
CA PRO A 389 9.15 -11.15 8.40
C PRO A 389 8.90 -12.63 8.75
N ASP A 390 9.28 -13.02 9.96
CA ASP A 390 8.97 -14.36 10.48
C ASP A 390 7.47 -14.53 10.73
N LYS A 391 6.90 -15.73 10.51
CA LYS A 391 5.45 -16.00 10.71
C LYS A 391 4.94 -15.55 12.08
N LEU A 392 5.74 -15.72 13.14
CA LEU A 392 5.33 -15.31 14.48
C LEU A 392 5.22 -13.79 14.63
N SER A 393 5.97 -13.02 13.84
CA SER A 393 5.87 -11.55 13.82
C SER A 393 4.49 -11.07 13.39
N TYR A 394 3.83 -11.77 12.46
CA TYR A 394 2.47 -11.46 12.04
C TYR A 394 1.45 -11.64 13.19
N ALA A 395 1.56 -12.76 13.92
CA ALA A 395 0.69 -13.02 15.08
C ALA A 395 0.91 -11.99 16.20
N ASN A 396 2.17 -11.65 16.47
CA ASN A 396 2.51 -10.66 17.51
C ASN A 396 2.01 -9.26 17.11
N TYR A 397 2.15 -8.89 15.85
CA TYR A 397 1.69 -7.59 15.34
C TYR A 397 0.16 -7.46 15.41
N LEU A 398 -0.57 -8.52 14.97
CA LEU A 398 -2.03 -8.58 15.13
C LEU A 398 -2.44 -8.48 16.60
N THR A 399 -1.77 -9.24 17.47
CA THR A 399 -2.12 -9.24 18.89
C THR A 399 -1.88 -7.90 19.57
N SER A 400 -0.81 -7.18 19.19
CA SER A 400 -0.60 -5.80 19.64
C SER A 400 -1.76 -4.91 19.20
N TYR A 401 -2.13 -4.95 17.92
CA TYR A 401 -3.27 -4.19 17.40
C TYR A 401 -4.58 -4.50 18.15
N LEU A 402 -4.87 -5.78 18.38
CA LEU A 402 -6.08 -6.20 19.10
C LEU A 402 -6.11 -5.66 20.53
N LYS A 403 -4.99 -5.74 21.26
CA LYS A 403 -4.90 -5.17 22.62
C LYS A 403 -5.11 -3.65 22.64
N ASP A 404 -4.45 -2.96 21.70
CA ASP A 404 -4.51 -1.50 21.59
C ASP A 404 -5.92 -0.99 21.23
N ASN A 405 -6.79 -1.84 20.68
CA ASN A 405 -8.14 -1.47 20.22
C ASN A 405 -9.26 -2.26 20.94
N TYR A 406 -8.95 -3.02 21.98
CA TYR A 406 -9.94 -3.79 22.73
C TYR A 406 -10.86 -2.89 23.54
N ASN A 407 -12.17 -3.04 23.34
CA ASN A 407 -13.23 -2.29 24.05
C ASN A 407 -14.36 -3.21 24.54
N GLY A 408 -14.00 -4.41 25.02
CA GLY A 408 -14.97 -5.35 25.58
C GLY A 408 -15.55 -6.37 24.59
N GLU A 409 -14.92 -6.54 23.42
CA GLU A 409 -15.34 -7.48 22.40
C GLU A 409 -15.31 -8.92 22.87
N ASN A 410 -16.19 -9.74 22.30
CA ASN A 410 -16.23 -11.18 22.51
C ASN A 410 -15.25 -11.85 21.53
N ILE A 411 -14.25 -12.58 22.05
CA ILE A 411 -13.11 -13.04 21.27
C ILE A 411 -13.19 -14.54 20.97
N PHE A 412 -13.08 -14.89 19.68
CA PHE A 412 -12.95 -16.26 19.18
C PHE A 412 -11.59 -16.44 18.50
N ILE A 413 -10.93 -17.56 18.75
CA ILE A 413 -9.74 -17.96 18.01
C ILE A 413 -10.04 -19.29 17.32
N VAL A 414 -9.89 -19.32 16.00
CA VAL A 414 -10.16 -20.50 15.17
C VAL A 414 -8.84 -21.10 14.69
N GLY A 415 -8.67 -22.41 14.94
CA GLY A 415 -7.53 -23.19 14.46
C GLY A 415 -7.97 -24.48 13.78
N ASP A 416 -7.01 -25.23 13.22
CA ASP A 416 -7.22 -26.51 12.54
C ASP A 416 -6.74 -27.73 13.36
N GLY A 417 -6.20 -27.50 14.56
CA GLY A 417 -5.62 -28.54 15.39
C GLY A 417 -4.19 -28.93 15.04
N LYS A 418 -3.62 -28.47 13.90
CA LYS A 418 -2.25 -28.77 13.47
C LYS A 418 -1.22 -27.97 14.29
N SER A 419 0.02 -28.45 14.32
CA SER A 419 1.09 -27.87 15.14
C SER A 419 1.28 -26.36 14.90
N ASN A 420 1.38 -25.92 13.65
CA ASN A 420 1.61 -24.50 13.31
C ASN A 420 0.47 -23.60 13.81
N SER A 421 -0.78 -24.00 13.59
CA SER A 421 -1.95 -23.28 14.09
C SER A 421 -1.98 -23.24 15.63
N ASN A 422 -1.67 -24.36 16.28
CA ASN A 422 -1.61 -24.44 17.74
C ASN A 422 -0.53 -23.52 18.33
N VAL A 423 0.66 -23.42 17.74
CA VAL A 423 1.72 -22.49 18.16
C VAL A 423 1.23 -21.04 18.02
N THR A 424 0.58 -20.70 16.93
CA THR A 424 0.02 -19.36 16.72
C THR A 424 -1.07 -19.03 17.72
N ILE A 425 -2.01 -19.96 17.97
CA ILE A 425 -3.04 -19.83 19.01
C ILE A 425 -2.41 -19.57 20.38
N SER A 426 -1.41 -20.39 20.76
CA SER A 426 -0.75 -20.26 22.06
C SER A 426 -0.07 -18.90 22.23
N SER A 427 0.57 -18.39 21.17
CA SER A 427 1.20 -17.07 21.16
C SER A 427 0.18 -15.96 21.34
N ILE A 428 -0.91 -15.96 20.55
CA ILE A 428 -1.99 -14.97 20.65
C ILE A 428 -2.65 -15.02 22.02
N LEU A 429 -3.04 -16.22 22.47
CA LEU A 429 -3.71 -16.43 23.73
C LEU A 429 -2.87 -15.94 24.93
N SER A 430 -1.59 -16.30 24.96
CA SER A 430 -0.68 -15.88 26.04
C SER A 430 -0.47 -14.37 26.09
N SER A 431 -0.52 -13.70 24.93
CA SER A 431 -0.38 -12.25 24.85
C SER A 431 -1.68 -11.51 25.19
N LEU A 432 -2.84 -11.98 24.69
CA LEU A 432 -4.15 -11.39 25.00
C LEU A 432 -4.50 -11.52 26.49
N LYS A 433 -4.20 -12.64 27.12
CA LYS A 433 -4.41 -12.86 28.56
C LYS A 433 -3.61 -11.94 29.48
N LYS A 434 -2.60 -11.24 28.97
CA LYS A 434 -1.87 -10.21 29.72
C LYS A 434 -2.57 -8.86 29.72
N HIS A 435 -3.67 -8.71 29.01
CA HIS A 435 -4.49 -7.52 29.04
C HIS A 435 -5.57 -7.68 30.12
N ASP A 436 -5.59 -6.78 31.11
CA ASP A 436 -6.40 -6.91 32.34
C ASP A 436 -7.90 -7.03 32.08
N SER A 437 -8.39 -6.44 30.99
CA SER A 437 -9.81 -6.44 30.64
C SER A 437 -10.26 -7.64 29.80
N ILE A 438 -9.34 -8.49 29.29
CA ILE A 438 -9.69 -9.65 28.46
C ILE A 438 -9.84 -10.90 29.31
N ASN A 439 -11.08 -11.20 29.69
CA ASN A 439 -11.38 -12.29 30.62
C ASN A 439 -11.77 -13.61 29.95
N ALA A 440 -12.40 -13.58 28.79
CA ALA A 440 -12.89 -14.76 28.08
C ALA A 440 -12.47 -14.81 26.62
N ILE A 441 -11.88 -15.94 26.23
CA ILE A 441 -11.50 -16.21 24.83
C ILE A 441 -12.00 -17.61 24.47
N HIS A 442 -12.77 -17.71 23.39
CA HIS A 442 -13.32 -18.97 22.89
C HIS A 442 -12.40 -19.58 21.82
N ILE A 443 -11.88 -20.78 22.07
CA ILE A 443 -11.04 -21.48 21.07
C ILE A 443 -11.90 -22.52 20.36
N LEU A 444 -11.95 -22.44 19.03
CA LEU A 444 -12.68 -23.36 18.16
C LEU A 444 -11.71 -24.11 17.24
N LYS A 445 -11.87 -25.43 17.19
CA LYS A 445 -11.13 -26.34 16.30
C LYS A 445 -12.10 -27.31 15.66
N PRO A 446 -11.79 -27.88 14.49
CA PRO A 446 -12.60 -28.93 13.87
C PRO A 446 -12.87 -30.07 14.86
N LYS A 447 -14.11 -30.55 14.86
CA LYS A 447 -14.54 -31.80 15.46
C LYS A 447 -15.17 -32.62 14.32
N ASP A 448 -14.74 -33.84 14.15
CA ASP A 448 -15.17 -34.70 13.04
C ASP A 448 -14.87 -34.09 11.63
N GLY A 449 -13.76 -33.34 11.52
CA GLY A 449 -13.26 -32.77 10.27
C GLY A 449 -13.76 -31.36 9.93
N TYR A 450 -14.73 -30.79 10.68
CA TYR A 450 -15.31 -29.48 10.41
C TYR A 450 -15.71 -28.73 11.69
N ILE A 451 -16.05 -27.43 11.55
CA ILE A 451 -16.52 -26.58 12.65
C ILE A 451 -17.98 -26.21 12.41
N LYS A 452 -18.88 -26.80 13.18
CA LYS A 452 -20.32 -26.48 13.10
C LYS A 452 -20.58 -25.01 13.43
N ARG A 453 -21.48 -24.37 12.67
CA ARG A 453 -21.88 -22.97 12.85
C ARG A 453 -22.41 -22.68 14.27
N GLU A 454 -23.17 -23.59 14.83
CA GLU A 454 -23.77 -23.43 16.16
C GLU A 454 -22.70 -23.28 17.27
N ARG A 455 -21.49 -23.77 17.02
CA ARG A 455 -20.37 -23.57 17.98
C ARG A 455 -19.90 -22.12 18.05
N PHE A 456 -20.15 -21.33 17.01
CA PHE A 456 -19.97 -19.88 17.01
C PHE A 456 -21.21 -19.19 17.58
N THR A 457 -22.38 -19.39 16.95
CA THR A 457 -23.60 -18.64 17.24
C THR A 457 -24.08 -18.79 18.67
N ASN A 458 -23.95 -19.99 19.28
CA ASN A 458 -24.31 -20.21 20.70
C ASN A 458 -23.42 -19.47 21.72
N LYS A 459 -22.31 -18.85 21.24
CA LYS A 459 -21.37 -18.12 22.11
C LYS A 459 -21.23 -16.67 21.68
N MET A 460 -21.75 -16.29 20.51
CA MET A 460 -21.76 -14.91 20.06
C MET A 460 -22.72 -14.07 20.89
N ASN A 461 -22.35 -12.82 21.06
CA ASN A 461 -23.13 -11.84 21.78
C ASN A 461 -23.65 -10.81 20.77
N ASP A 462 -24.96 -10.58 20.73
CA ASP A 462 -25.65 -9.59 19.91
C ASP A 462 -25.47 -8.16 20.44
N GLN A 463 -25.20 -8.01 21.75
CA GLN A 463 -24.96 -6.73 22.43
C GLN A 463 -23.50 -6.28 22.35
N LYS A 464 -22.59 -7.14 21.86
CA LYS A 464 -21.15 -6.86 21.78
C LYS A 464 -20.64 -7.10 20.38
N HIS A 465 -19.60 -6.38 20.02
CA HIS A 465 -18.85 -6.69 18.81
C HIS A 465 -18.08 -8.02 18.99
N ASN A 466 -18.15 -8.92 18.00
CA ASN A 466 -17.50 -10.22 18.05
C ASN A 466 -16.25 -10.21 17.17
N TRP A 467 -15.09 -10.53 17.75
CA TRP A 467 -13.84 -10.71 17.03
C TRP A 467 -13.55 -12.18 16.77
N VAL A 468 -13.35 -12.55 15.51
CA VAL A 468 -13.02 -13.92 15.11
C VAL A 468 -11.64 -13.95 14.47
N ILE A 469 -10.67 -14.54 15.16
CA ILE A 469 -9.27 -14.60 14.75
C ILE A 469 -8.98 -15.97 14.14
N ILE A 470 -8.78 -16.03 12.82
CA ILE A 470 -8.47 -17.27 12.09
C ILE A 470 -6.96 -17.44 12.03
N THR A 471 -6.44 -18.51 12.64
CA THR A 471 -5.00 -18.85 12.66
C THR A 471 -4.65 -20.03 11.76
N SER A 472 -5.63 -20.59 11.07
CA SER A 472 -5.48 -21.76 10.21
C SER A 472 -5.13 -21.38 8.77
N GLU A 473 -4.33 -22.24 8.13
CA GLU A 473 -4.11 -22.25 6.68
C GLU A 473 -4.91 -23.38 5.99
N ASP A 474 -5.64 -24.18 6.76
CA ASP A 474 -6.47 -25.27 6.25
C ASP A 474 -7.74 -24.72 5.59
N LYS A 475 -7.97 -25.10 4.33
CA LYS A 475 -9.08 -24.57 3.52
C LYS A 475 -10.45 -24.86 4.13
N VAL A 476 -10.63 -26.01 4.77
CA VAL A 476 -11.91 -26.40 5.37
C VAL A 476 -12.18 -25.56 6.62
N ALA A 477 -11.22 -25.51 7.53
CA ALA A 477 -11.36 -24.72 8.76
C ALA A 477 -11.58 -23.22 8.48
N VAL A 478 -10.88 -22.68 7.46
CA VAL A 478 -11.06 -21.29 6.99
C VAL A 478 -12.45 -21.09 6.39
N ALA A 479 -12.90 -22.01 5.52
CA ALA A 479 -14.21 -21.91 4.88
C ALA A 479 -15.36 -22.03 5.90
N ASP A 480 -15.27 -22.95 6.86
CA ASP A 480 -16.26 -23.12 7.93
C ASP A 480 -16.40 -21.86 8.78
N ALA A 481 -15.27 -21.27 9.17
CA ALA A 481 -15.28 -20.02 9.93
C ALA A 481 -15.90 -18.87 9.13
N LEU A 482 -15.45 -18.66 7.88
CA LEU A 482 -15.94 -17.58 7.04
C LEU A 482 -17.43 -17.74 6.68
N ASN A 483 -17.87 -18.94 6.28
CA ASN A 483 -19.27 -19.20 5.97
C ASN A 483 -20.16 -19.01 7.19
N SER A 484 -19.68 -19.39 8.38
CA SER A 484 -20.42 -19.15 9.63
C SER A 484 -20.60 -17.66 9.91
N MET A 485 -19.58 -16.82 9.60
CA MET A 485 -19.64 -15.37 9.81
C MET A 485 -20.46 -14.65 8.73
N ILE A 486 -20.30 -15.04 7.46
CA ILE A 486 -21.05 -14.46 6.33
C ILE A 486 -22.55 -14.66 6.46
N GLY A 487 -22.99 -15.76 7.08
CA GLY A 487 -24.39 -16.06 7.27
C GLY A 487 -25.01 -15.55 8.58
N LEU A 488 -24.33 -14.72 9.37
CA LEU A 488 -24.88 -14.15 10.59
C LEU A 488 -26.03 -13.18 10.27
N PRO A 489 -27.03 -13.03 11.18
CA PRO A 489 -28.00 -11.95 11.09
C PRO A 489 -27.33 -10.58 11.16
N ASP A 490 -27.96 -9.56 10.54
CA ASP A 490 -27.41 -8.20 10.45
C ASP A 490 -27.21 -7.52 11.80
N GLU A 491 -27.97 -7.96 12.82
CA GLU A 491 -27.87 -7.46 14.19
C GLU A 491 -26.59 -7.93 14.90
N VAL A 492 -25.97 -9.02 14.43
CA VAL A 492 -24.76 -9.56 15.05
C VAL A 492 -23.52 -8.91 14.44
N SER A 493 -22.95 -7.98 15.17
CA SER A 493 -21.71 -7.29 14.74
C SER A 493 -20.50 -8.22 14.82
N VAL A 494 -19.76 -8.36 13.71
CA VAL A 494 -18.56 -9.20 13.61
C VAL A 494 -17.42 -8.51 12.85
N GLN A 495 -16.20 -8.77 13.34
CA GLN A 495 -14.97 -8.48 12.58
C GLN A 495 -14.09 -9.74 12.57
N VAL A 496 -13.68 -10.14 11.38
CA VAL A 496 -12.86 -11.33 11.19
C VAL A 496 -11.41 -10.94 10.93
N PHE A 497 -10.50 -11.53 11.67
CA PHE A 497 -9.07 -11.29 11.59
C PHE A 497 -8.33 -12.54 11.11
N THR A 498 -7.22 -12.35 10.38
CA THR A 498 -6.24 -13.41 10.15
C THR A 498 -4.82 -12.88 10.24
N THR A 499 -3.91 -13.74 10.70
CA THR A 499 -2.47 -13.39 10.75
C THR A 499 -1.84 -13.31 9.37
N ASN A 500 -2.44 -13.94 8.34
CA ASN A 500 -1.94 -13.91 6.97
C ASN A 500 -3.05 -14.30 5.99
N LYS A 501 -3.30 -13.45 4.99
CA LYS A 501 -4.21 -13.76 3.89
C LYS A 501 -3.49 -14.63 2.85
N ASN A 502 -3.54 -15.94 3.03
CA ASN A 502 -2.95 -16.95 2.14
C ASN A 502 -3.93 -17.39 1.03
N SER A 503 -3.53 -18.42 0.26
CA SER A 503 -4.34 -18.95 -0.85
C SER A 503 -5.70 -19.54 -0.44
N SER A 504 -5.94 -19.82 0.84
CA SER A 504 -7.23 -20.32 1.32
C SER A 504 -8.35 -19.28 1.21
N TYR A 505 -7.98 -18.00 1.08
CA TYR A 505 -8.92 -16.88 0.94
C TYR A 505 -9.14 -16.44 -0.52
N ASN A 506 -8.37 -16.97 -1.50
CA ASN A 506 -8.40 -16.48 -2.88
C ASN A 506 -9.72 -16.72 -3.61
N ASN A 507 -10.47 -17.74 -3.22
CA ASN A 507 -11.75 -18.10 -3.83
C ASN A 507 -12.97 -17.49 -3.10
N ILE A 508 -12.73 -16.64 -2.10
CA ILE A 508 -13.80 -15.96 -1.38
C ILE A 508 -14.09 -14.62 -2.07
N ASP A 509 -15.37 -14.36 -2.34
CA ASP A 509 -15.81 -13.09 -2.91
C ASP A 509 -15.46 -11.92 -2.00
N ASN A 510 -14.87 -10.86 -2.57
CA ASN A 510 -14.45 -9.69 -1.80
C ASN A 510 -15.63 -8.96 -1.11
N ASN A 511 -16.85 -8.99 -1.69
CA ASN A 511 -18.04 -8.44 -1.02
C ASN A 511 -18.33 -9.18 0.29
N LYS A 512 -18.18 -10.51 0.27
CA LYS A 512 -18.35 -11.32 1.48
C LYS A 512 -17.31 -11.02 2.55
N LEU A 513 -16.03 -10.80 2.12
CA LEU A 513 -14.98 -10.38 3.04
C LEU A 513 -15.23 -8.97 3.60
N ALA A 514 -15.71 -8.06 2.77
CA ALA A 514 -16.06 -6.70 3.18
C ALA A 514 -17.20 -6.68 4.21
N ASN A 515 -18.24 -7.51 4.03
CA ASN A 515 -19.41 -7.57 4.92
C ASN A 515 -19.05 -8.05 6.34
N ILE A 516 -18.03 -8.90 6.48
CA ILE A 516 -17.55 -9.37 7.80
C ILE A 516 -16.37 -8.54 8.32
N ASN A 517 -16.13 -7.34 7.78
CA ASN A 517 -15.01 -6.47 8.16
C ASN A 517 -13.66 -7.19 8.16
N PHE A 518 -13.41 -8.04 7.14
CA PHE A 518 -12.24 -8.89 7.10
C PHE A 518 -10.95 -8.08 7.16
N THR A 519 -10.13 -8.41 8.15
CA THR A 519 -8.90 -7.70 8.48
C THR A 519 -7.73 -8.68 8.53
N TYR A 520 -6.60 -8.34 7.95
CA TYR A 520 -5.45 -9.24 7.89
C TYR A 520 -4.12 -8.51 8.04
N VAL A 521 -3.11 -9.25 8.47
CA VAL A 521 -1.74 -8.74 8.51
C VAL A 521 -1.05 -8.99 7.18
N SER A 522 -0.30 -8.02 6.70
CA SER A 522 0.49 -8.12 5.47
C SER A 522 1.82 -7.38 5.62
N ASN A 523 2.83 -7.82 4.89
CA ASN A 523 4.10 -7.10 4.74
C ASN A 523 4.10 -6.13 3.55
N SER A 524 3.01 -6.08 2.79
CA SER A 524 2.83 -5.16 1.68
C SER A 524 1.43 -4.55 1.71
N PHE A 525 1.35 -3.28 1.31
CA PHE A 525 0.09 -2.55 1.13
C PHE A 525 0.18 -1.70 -0.13
N SER A 526 -0.72 -1.93 -1.08
CA SER A 526 -0.82 -1.16 -2.31
C SER A 526 -1.88 -0.07 -2.15
N ASP A 527 -1.42 1.18 -2.14
CA ASP A 527 -2.32 2.34 -2.23
C ASP A 527 -2.52 2.70 -3.70
N GLU A 528 -3.66 2.33 -4.26
CA GLU A 528 -3.99 2.53 -5.68
C GLU A 528 -4.03 4.03 -6.08
N ASN A 529 -4.14 4.94 -5.11
CA ASN A 529 -4.16 6.38 -5.35
C ASN A 529 -2.76 7.02 -5.34
N SER A 530 -1.74 6.24 -4.95
CA SER A 530 -0.36 6.72 -4.85
C SER A 530 0.24 7.07 -6.22
N ASP A 531 0.77 8.28 -6.33
CA ASP A 531 1.46 8.72 -7.55
C ASP A 531 2.78 7.97 -7.75
N ASP A 532 3.48 7.59 -6.67
CA ASP A 532 4.70 6.77 -6.76
C ASP A 532 4.40 5.38 -7.33
N ILE A 533 3.29 4.77 -6.91
CA ILE A 533 2.83 3.50 -7.47
C ILE A 533 2.53 3.66 -8.96
N LYS A 534 1.77 4.67 -9.35
CA LYS A 534 1.44 4.96 -10.76
C LYS A 534 2.70 5.18 -11.59
N LEU A 535 3.65 5.97 -11.06
CA LEU A 535 4.93 6.23 -11.72
C LEU A 535 5.76 4.94 -11.89
N PHE A 536 5.84 4.11 -10.85
CA PHE A 536 6.51 2.81 -10.94
C PHE A 536 5.88 1.91 -12.00
N TYR A 537 4.54 1.78 -12.00
CA TYR A 537 3.84 0.98 -13.02
C TYR A 537 4.09 1.51 -14.44
N LYS A 538 4.10 2.82 -14.62
CA LYS A 538 4.40 3.47 -15.89
C LYS A 538 5.85 3.17 -16.35
N LYS A 539 6.84 3.34 -15.46
CA LYS A 539 8.26 3.02 -15.74
C LYS A 539 8.43 1.54 -16.08
N PHE A 540 7.87 0.65 -15.26
CA PHE A 540 7.98 -0.80 -15.48
C PHE A 540 7.37 -1.24 -16.80
N ARG A 541 6.16 -0.77 -17.11
CA ARG A 541 5.49 -1.06 -18.38
C ARG A 541 6.29 -0.55 -19.58
N ARG A 542 6.84 0.66 -19.48
CA ARG A 542 7.65 1.24 -20.56
C ARG A 542 8.91 0.43 -20.84
N LYS A 543 9.61 -0.03 -19.80
CA LYS A 543 10.86 -0.80 -19.94
C LYS A 543 10.61 -2.24 -20.39
N ASN A 544 9.58 -2.90 -19.84
CA ASN A 544 9.40 -4.34 -19.92
C ASN A 544 8.20 -4.79 -20.78
N ASN A 545 7.40 -3.88 -21.32
CA ASN A 545 6.15 -4.18 -22.05
C ASN A 545 5.22 -5.16 -21.31
N ALA A 546 5.22 -5.13 -19.98
CA ALA A 546 4.48 -6.01 -19.10
C ALA A 546 3.99 -5.26 -17.86
N LEU A 547 2.99 -5.82 -17.16
CA LEU A 547 2.61 -5.36 -15.83
C LEU A 547 3.58 -5.91 -14.78
N PRO A 548 3.95 -5.13 -13.76
CA PRO A 548 4.73 -5.65 -12.66
C PRO A 548 3.92 -6.64 -11.83
N SER A 549 4.52 -7.77 -11.52
CA SER A 549 3.98 -8.70 -10.52
C SER A 549 4.35 -8.24 -9.11
N GLU A 550 3.79 -8.92 -8.09
CA GLU A 550 4.21 -8.75 -6.70
C GLU A 550 5.72 -8.96 -6.50
N TYR A 551 6.34 -9.82 -7.30
CA TYR A 551 7.79 -10.07 -7.25
C TYR A 551 8.60 -8.93 -7.85
N ALA A 552 8.10 -8.31 -8.91
CA ALA A 552 8.74 -7.12 -9.49
C ALA A 552 8.71 -5.93 -8.52
N ILE A 553 7.58 -5.69 -7.86
CA ILE A 553 7.47 -4.65 -6.84
C ILE A 553 8.42 -4.94 -5.68
N LYS A 554 8.48 -6.19 -5.24
CA LYS A 554 9.37 -6.62 -4.17
C LYS A 554 10.85 -6.47 -4.54
N GLY A 555 11.21 -6.81 -5.78
CA GLY A 555 12.56 -6.59 -6.31
C GLY A 555 12.95 -5.13 -6.32
N PHE A 556 12.04 -4.25 -6.76
CA PHE A 556 12.23 -2.81 -6.69
C PHE A 556 12.39 -2.33 -5.24
N ASP A 557 11.44 -2.62 -4.38
CA ASP A 557 11.39 -2.09 -3.01
C ASP A 557 12.62 -2.50 -2.19
N ILE A 558 13.02 -3.78 -2.27
CA ILE A 558 14.20 -4.30 -1.56
C ILE A 558 15.47 -3.63 -2.08
N THR A 559 15.65 -3.62 -3.40
CA THR A 559 16.87 -3.06 -4.01
C THR A 559 16.97 -1.58 -3.75
N TYR A 560 15.87 -0.84 -3.91
CA TYR A 560 15.84 0.59 -3.65
C TYR A 560 16.15 0.90 -2.19
N ASP A 561 15.48 0.22 -1.23
CA ASP A 561 15.68 0.48 0.20
C ASP A 561 17.12 0.20 0.66
N ILE A 562 17.70 -0.92 0.22
CA ILE A 562 19.06 -1.29 0.60
C ILE A 562 20.09 -0.32 -0.01
N LEU A 563 19.98 -0.01 -1.29
CA LEU A 563 20.94 0.84 -1.97
C LEU A 563 20.86 2.30 -1.50
N ILE A 564 19.65 2.85 -1.28
CA ILE A 564 19.51 4.21 -0.78
C ILE A 564 20.06 4.34 0.66
N ARG A 565 19.89 3.32 1.49
CA ARG A 565 20.47 3.28 2.85
C ARG A 565 21.99 3.19 2.80
N LEU A 566 22.58 2.44 1.89
CA LEU A 566 24.02 2.42 1.67
C LEU A 566 24.53 3.78 1.16
N ALA A 567 23.84 4.37 0.18
CA ALA A 567 24.19 5.68 -0.34
C ALA A 567 24.08 6.80 0.70
N SER A 568 23.27 6.61 1.75
CA SER A 568 23.06 7.59 2.82
C SER A 568 24.05 7.46 3.98
N GLY A 569 24.73 6.32 4.15
CA GLY A 569 25.54 6.14 5.37
C GLY A 569 26.64 5.09 5.32
N ASN A 570 26.88 4.44 4.19
CA ASN A 570 27.92 3.39 3.97
C ASN A 570 27.86 2.19 4.94
N ASP A 571 26.94 2.17 5.90
CA ASP A 571 26.76 1.10 6.89
C ASP A 571 25.28 0.82 7.11
N LEU A 572 24.79 -0.28 6.54
CA LEU A 572 23.40 -0.70 6.68
C LEU A 572 22.98 -0.88 8.14
N THR A 573 23.87 -1.33 9.00
CA THR A 573 23.54 -1.53 10.43
C THR A 573 23.21 -0.23 11.13
N LYS A 574 23.91 0.85 10.78
CA LYS A 574 23.65 2.19 11.32
C LYS A 574 22.35 2.76 10.75
N THR A 575 22.18 2.67 9.42
CA THR A 575 21.01 3.22 8.75
C THR A 575 19.72 2.47 9.09
N PHE A 576 19.76 1.18 9.41
CA PHE A 576 18.62 0.43 9.91
C PHE A 576 18.08 0.94 11.26
N LYS A 577 18.92 1.54 12.08
CA LYS A 577 18.52 2.14 13.36
C LYS A 577 17.92 3.54 13.21
N GLN A 578 18.04 4.16 12.05
CA GLN A 578 17.57 5.53 11.80
C GLN A 578 16.07 5.59 11.50
N GLY A 579 15.40 4.45 11.41
CA GLY A 579 13.94 4.40 11.31
C GLY A 579 13.38 3.51 10.21
N THR A 580 12.06 3.51 10.16
CA THR A 580 11.23 2.73 9.23
C THR A 580 11.14 3.44 7.88
N SER A 581 11.21 2.69 6.78
CA SER A 581 10.93 3.20 5.44
C SER A 581 9.70 2.54 4.84
N LEU A 582 8.97 3.31 4.04
CA LEU A 582 7.89 2.83 3.18
C LEU A 582 8.32 3.03 1.72
N ARG A 583 8.27 1.98 0.94
CA ARG A 583 8.57 2.03 -0.50
C ARG A 583 7.27 1.87 -1.30
N ILE A 584 7.29 1.33 -2.49
CA ILE A 584 6.09 1.24 -3.33
C ILE A 584 4.94 0.49 -2.63
N GLU A 585 5.20 -0.71 -2.11
CA GLU A 585 4.20 -1.47 -1.35
C GLU A 585 4.72 -2.01 -0.02
N ASN A 586 6.05 -2.08 0.19
CA ASN A 586 6.63 -2.75 1.35
C ASN A 586 7.08 -1.75 2.42
N LYS A 587 6.96 -2.19 3.68
CA LYS A 587 7.45 -1.49 4.87
C LYS A 587 8.70 -2.18 5.37
N PHE A 588 9.75 -1.40 5.61
CA PHE A 588 11.01 -1.90 6.13
C PHE A 588 11.28 -1.29 7.51
N ASP A 589 11.18 -2.15 8.51
CA ASP A 589 11.48 -1.86 9.91
C ASP A 589 12.47 -2.93 10.39
N TYR A 590 13.75 -2.61 10.27
CA TYR A 590 14.81 -3.56 10.56
C TYR A 590 15.17 -3.55 12.04
N ASN A 591 15.00 -4.67 12.69
CA ASN A 591 15.41 -4.88 14.07
C ASN A 591 16.65 -5.78 14.11
N LYS A 592 17.76 -5.25 14.61
CA LYS A 592 18.99 -6.01 14.83
C LYS A 592 19.02 -6.52 16.27
N LYS A 593 19.15 -7.83 16.41
CA LYS A 593 19.44 -8.44 17.70
C LYS A 593 20.93 -8.17 18.05
N LEU A 594 21.27 -8.19 19.33
CA LEU A 594 22.67 -8.11 19.77
C LEU A 594 23.54 -9.20 19.14
N PHE A 595 22.98 -10.39 18.95
CA PHE A 595 23.59 -11.52 18.26
C PHE A 595 22.62 -12.07 17.24
N GLY A 596 23.12 -12.45 16.05
CA GLY A 596 22.36 -13.05 14.97
C GLY A 596 21.96 -12.10 13.84
N SER A 597 21.11 -12.59 12.94
CA SER A 597 20.70 -11.89 11.72
C SER A 597 19.79 -10.70 12.00
N THR A 598 19.89 -9.68 11.15
CA THR A 598 18.91 -8.59 11.08
C THR A 598 17.60 -9.11 10.48
N SER A 599 16.46 -8.67 11.02
CA SER A 599 15.14 -9.10 10.51
C SER A 599 14.23 -7.89 10.30
N ASN A 600 13.54 -7.84 9.16
CA ASN A 600 12.47 -6.89 8.93
C ASN A 600 11.24 -7.25 9.78
N LYS A 601 10.63 -6.26 10.41
CA LYS A 601 9.36 -6.36 11.17
C LYS A 601 8.26 -5.49 10.57
N GLY A 602 8.52 -4.83 9.45
CA GLY A 602 7.58 -3.96 8.78
C GLY A 602 6.34 -4.72 8.34
N LEU A 603 5.21 -4.42 8.97
CA LEU A 603 3.92 -5.06 8.74
C LEU A 603 2.82 -4.00 8.72
N PHE A 604 1.67 -4.36 8.15
CA PHE A 604 0.44 -3.57 8.10
C PHE A 604 -0.74 -4.39 8.62
N ILE A 605 -1.71 -3.70 9.21
CA ILE A 605 -3.06 -4.22 9.41
C ILE A 605 -3.95 -3.64 8.31
N ILE A 606 -4.54 -4.50 7.50
CA ILE A 606 -5.32 -4.12 6.32
C ILE A 606 -6.75 -4.63 6.48
N LYS A 607 -7.73 -3.74 6.25
CA LYS A 607 -9.17 -4.04 6.33
C LYS A 607 -9.84 -3.89 4.97
N TYR A 608 -10.76 -4.79 4.65
CA TYR A 608 -11.69 -4.65 3.55
C TYR A 608 -12.82 -3.71 3.93
N ASN A 609 -13.05 -2.68 3.13
CA ASN A 609 -14.16 -1.74 3.26
C ASN A 609 -15.36 -2.20 2.42
N LYS A 610 -16.57 -1.73 2.75
CA LYS A 610 -17.80 -2.07 2.04
C LYS A 610 -17.80 -1.66 0.56
N ASP A 611 -17.06 -0.63 0.19
CA ASP A 611 -16.83 -0.19 -1.20
C ASP A 611 -15.75 -1.02 -1.92
N LEU A 612 -15.25 -2.08 -1.30
CA LEU A 612 -14.19 -2.97 -1.75
C LEU A 612 -12.80 -2.33 -1.81
N SER A 613 -12.64 -1.11 -1.33
CA SER A 613 -11.32 -0.53 -1.09
C SER A 613 -10.63 -1.22 0.09
N LEU A 614 -9.32 -1.04 0.19
CA LEU A 614 -8.54 -1.52 1.33
C LEU A 614 -8.08 -0.34 2.16
N SER A 615 -8.29 -0.41 3.47
CA SER A 615 -7.76 0.57 4.43
C SER A 615 -6.58 -0.02 5.20
N ARG A 616 -5.55 0.79 5.41
CA ARG A 616 -4.49 0.50 6.35
C ARG A 616 -4.90 1.01 7.73
N LEU A 617 -5.04 0.10 8.70
CA LEU A 617 -5.42 0.44 10.07
C LEU A 617 -4.18 0.70 10.97
N LYS A 618 -3.03 0.05 10.64
CA LYS A 618 -1.75 0.23 11.37
C LYS A 618 -0.56 -0.03 10.45
#